data_45cd9924367fc37a4ba83db36e2f3448
#
_entry.id   45cd9924367fc37a4ba83db36e2f3448
#
_cell.length_a   1.000
_cell.length_b   1.000
_cell.length_c   1.000
_cell.angle_alpha   90.00
_cell.angle_beta   90.00
_cell.angle_gamma   90.00
#
_symmetry.space_group_name_H-M   'P 1'
#
loop_
_entity.id
_entity.type
_entity.pdbx_description
1 polymer ?
#
loop_
_entity_poly.entity_id
_entity_poly.type
_entity_poly.pdbx_seq_one_letter_code
_entity_poly.pdbx_strand_id
1 'polypeptide(L)'
;MVLFKKNKYALLFVALLAVSSSAWVVRFLPELSATTIAFWRMSLASLMAFAISYKTILTFVPNKKILLAGVFLGFHFALFFRSVQLTSIAEAALLGTVAPVFTEFYSIIFQKKRLSIKVLGGLFLALLGAYTLLSQSSFSDTSTFGNVLAVLCSAAMAVVLLVGKDVRKSVGLFEYSRWLFFYAAACLLLISLYQNVNVFSFSFQDFGWFVFLAAIPTTVSYTHLTLPTIDRV
;
A
#
# COMPACT_ATOMS: atom_id res chain seq x y z
N MET A 1 17.39 14.58 -14.30
CA MET A 1 17.11 14.60 -12.83
C MET A 1 16.83 16.00 -12.24
N VAL A 2 16.94 17.08 -12.99
CA VAL A 2 16.78 18.49 -12.50
C VAL A 2 15.36 19.04 -12.64
N LEU A 3 14.52 18.49 -13.51
CA LEU A 3 13.14 18.97 -13.76
C LEU A 3 12.14 18.69 -12.64
N PHE A 4 12.40 17.71 -11.75
CA PHE A 4 11.46 17.26 -10.72
C PHE A 4 11.50 18.01 -9.39
N LYS A 5 12.48 18.91 -9.18
CA LYS A 5 12.59 19.68 -7.93
C LYS A 5 11.59 20.84 -7.82
N LYS A 6 11.00 21.27 -8.95
CA LYS A 6 10.22 22.51 -9.05
C LYS A 6 8.73 22.39 -8.68
N ASN A 7 8.13 21.18 -8.63
CA ASN A 7 6.70 21.08 -8.39
C ASN A 7 6.30 19.85 -7.54
N LYS A 8 6.66 19.88 -6.25
CA LYS A 8 6.35 18.81 -5.27
C LYS A 8 4.85 18.49 -5.21
N TYR A 9 4.01 19.49 -5.32
CA TYR A 9 2.56 19.33 -5.24
C TYR A 9 1.98 18.64 -6.47
N ALA A 10 2.50 18.92 -7.66
CA ALA A 10 2.09 18.21 -8.87
C ALA A 10 2.49 16.73 -8.82
N LEU A 11 3.67 16.41 -8.32
CA LEU A 11 4.12 15.02 -8.13
C LEU A 11 3.26 14.28 -7.11
N LEU A 12 2.92 14.93 -5.99
CA LEU A 12 2.02 14.36 -4.99
C LEU A 12 0.61 14.14 -5.56
N PHE A 13 0.12 15.07 -6.37
CA PHE A 13 -1.18 14.93 -7.02
C PHE A 13 -1.20 13.76 -8.01
N VAL A 14 -0.17 13.62 -8.85
CA VAL A 14 -0.02 12.48 -9.77
C VAL A 14 0.07 11.16 -9.00
N ALA A 15 0.84 11.12 -7.92
CA ALA A 15 0.95 9.93 -7.08
C ALA A 15 -0.39 9.57 -6.42
N LEU A 16 -1.16 10.56 -5.98
CA LEU A 16 -2.49 10.35 -5.41
C LEU A 16 -3.45 9.76 -6.46
N LEU A 17 -3.49 10.32 -7.66
CA LEU A 17 -4.30 9.79 -8.76
C LEU A 17 -3.88 8.36 -9.12
N ALA A 18 -2.57 8.09 -9.18
CA ALA A 18 -2.04 6.77 -9.45
C ALA A 18 -2.47 5.75 -8.39
N VAL A 19 -2.40 6.09 -7.10
CA VAL A 19 -2.84 5.20 -6.01
C VAL A 19 -4.35 4.96 -6.06
N SER A 20 -5.12 6.03 -6.27
CA SER A 20 -6.59 5.97 -6.31
C SER A 20 -7.10 5.08 -7.44
N SER A 21 -6.39 4.99 -8.59
CA SER A 21 -6.77 4.12 -9.70
C SER A 21 -6.76 2.63 -9.34
N SER A 22 -6.02 2.23 -8.29
CA SER A 22 -5.94 0.82 -7.86
C SER A 22 -7.30 0.24 -7.48
N ALA A 23 -8.11 0.99 -6.75
CA ALA A 23 -9.43 0.52 -6.29
C ALA A 23 -10.40 0.33 -7.46
N TRP A 24 -10.32 1.21 -8.48
CA TRP A 24 -11.10 1.08 -9.70
C TRP A 24 -10.75 -0.20 -10.46
N VAL A 25 -9.46 -0.47 -10.67
CA VAL A 25 -9.02 -1.69 -11.37
C VAL A 25 -9.52 -2.94 -10.66
N VAL A 26 -9.47 -2.99 -9.32
CA VAL A 26 -10.00 -4.15 -8.56
C VAL A 26 -11.50 -4.36 -8.83
N ARG A 27 -12.27 -3.29 -9.00
CA ARG A 27 -13.69 -3.37 -9.36
C ARG A 27 -13.94 -3.81 -10.79
N PHE A 28 -13.03 -3.56 -11.71
CA PHE A 28 -13.13 -4.06 -13.10
C PHE A 28 -12.77 -5.54 -13.24
N LEU A 29 -12.24 -6.17 -12.18
CA LEU A 29 -11.84 -7.57 -12.14
C LEU A 29 -12.65 -8.36 -11.10
N PRO A 30 -14.00 -8.38 -11.17
CA PRO A 30 -14.85 -8.97 -10.13
C PRO A 30 -14.70 -10.49 -10.04
N GLU A 31 -14.35 -11.15 -11.15
CA GLU A 31 -14.17 -12.60 -11.24
C GLU A 31 -12.86 -13.08 -10.60
N LEU A 32 -11.90 -12.17 -10.44
CA LEU A 32 -10.60 -12.51 -9.85
C LEU A 32 -10.61 -12.32 -8.34
N SER A 33 -9.94 -13.26 -7.65
CA SER A 33 -9.74 -13.11 -6.21
C SER A 33 -8.87 -11.89 -5.89
N ALA A 34 -9.16 -11.24 -4.75
CA ALA A 34 -8.33 -10.15 -4.24
C ALA A 34 -6.86 -10.57 -4.12
N THR A 35 -6.61 -11.82 -3.70
CA THR A 35 -5.27 -12.38 -3.52
C THR A 35 -4.55 -12.55 -4.85
N THR A 36 -5.25 -12.98 -5.92
CA THR A 36 -4.67 -13.07 -7.28
C THR A 36 -4.21 -11.71 -7.80
N ILE A 37 -5.07 -10.70 -7.70
CA ILE A 37 -4.76 -9.33 -8.16
C ILE A 37 -3.57 -8.77 -7.37
N ALA A 38 -3.56 -8.95 -6.04
CA ALA A 38 -2.48 -8.49 -5.17
C ALA A 38 -1.15 -9.21 -5.46
N PHE A 39 -1.19 -10.54 -5.66
CA PHE A 39 -0.01 -11.36 -5.97
C PHE A 39 0.67 -10.90 -7.25
N TRP A 40 -0.07 -10.80 -8.35
CA TRP A 40 0.51 -10.38 -9.63
C TRP A 40 1.02 -8.94 -9.60
N ARG A 41 0.29 -8.03 -8.94
CA ARG A 41 0.76 -6.66 -8.72
C ARG A 41 2.12 -6.63 -8.02
N MET A 42 2.29 -7.36 -6.92
CA MET A 42 3.54 -7.36 -6.15
C MET A 42 4.66 -8.10 -6.87
N SER A 43 4.35 -9.20 -7.55
CA SER A 43 5.33 -9.97 -8.34
C SER A 43 5.92 -9.12 -9.47
N LEU A 44 5.07 -8.47 -10.26
CA LEU A 44 5.51 -7.60 -11.35
C LEU A 44 6.26 -6.37 -10.84
N ALA A 45 5.80 -5.75 -9.75
CA ALA A 45 6.50 -4.62 -9.14
C ALA A 45 7.89 -5.04 -8.61
N SER A 46 8.01 -6.24 -8.04
CA SER A 46 9.29 -6.81 -7.62
C SER A 46 10.23 -6.99 -8.82
N LEU A 47 9.75 -7.63 -9.89
CA LEU A 47 10.54 -7.83 -11.12
C LEU A 47 11.03 -6.49 -11.71
N MET A 48 10.15 -5.49 -11.78
CA MET A 48 10.53 -4.14 -12.25
C MET A 48 11.60 -3.53 -11.33
N ALA A 49 11.45 -3.64 -10.02
CA ALA A 49 12.42 -3.10 -9.06
C ALA A 49 13.78 -3.86 -9.15
N PHE A 50 13.78 -5.17 -9.37
CA PHE A 50 14.98 -5.95 -9.64
C PHE A 50 15.66 -5.52 -10.94
N ALA A 51 14.91 -5.31 -12.01
CA ALA A 51 15.44 -4.84 -13.29
C ALA A 51 16.10 -3.46 -13.17
N ILE A 52 15.48 -2.53 -12.43
CA ILE A 52 16.05 -1.19 -12.23
C ILE A 52 17.30 -1.23 -11.34
N SER A 53 17.33 -2.10 -10.33
CA SER A 53 18.42 -2.19 -9.36
C SER A 53 19.40 -3.35 -9.62
N TYR A 54 19.50 -3.82 -10.87
CA TYR A 54 20.29 -5.02 -11.21
C TYR A 54 21.76 -4.92 -10.81
N LYS A 55 22.37 -3.73 -10.86
CA LYS A 55 23.77 -3.51 -10.49
C LYS A 55 24.09 -3.78 -9.01
N THR A 56 23.07 -3.70 -8.14
CA THR A 56 23.23 -3.90 -6.70
C THR A 56 22.65 -5.23 -6.21
N ILE A 57 22.29 -6.15 -7.10
CA ILE A 57 21.65 -7.43 -6.73
C ILE A 57 22.59 -8.25 -5.83
N LEU A 58 23.87 -8.34 -6.15
CA LEU A 58 24.86 -9.14 -5.45
C LEU A 58 25.42 -8.48 -4.17
N THR A 59 25.26 -7.17 -4.03
CA THR A 59 25.86 -6.41 -2.92
C THR A 59 24.94 -6.21 -1.73
N PHE A 60 23.66 -6.46 -1.87
CA PHE A 60 22.68 -6.23 -0.82
C PHE A 60 21.93 -7.51 -0.43
N VAL A 61 22.07 -7.87 0.85
CA VAL A 61 21.33 -8.99 1.48
C VAL A 61 20.18 -8.41 2.32
N PRO A 62 18.94 -8.88 2.12
CA PRO A 62 17.79 -8.39 2.87
C PRO A 62 17.89 -8.82 4.34
N ASN A 63 17.44 -7.95 5.24
CA ASN A 63 17.39 -8.23 6.66
C ASN A 63 15.97 -8.60 7.13
N LYS A 64 15.85 -9.09 8.36
CA LYS A 64 14.56 -9.49 8.96
C LYS A 64 13.51 -8.37 8.99
N LYS A 65 13.93 -7.11 9.06
CA LYS A 65 13.01 -5.96 9.05
C LYS A 65 12.33 -5.81 7.68
N ILE A 66 13.07 -6.04 6.58
CA ILE A 66 12.49 -5.99 5.22
C ILE A 66 11.53 -7.15 5.01
N LEU A 67 11.87 -8.34 5.50
CA LEU A 67 10.97 -9.49 5.49
C LEU A 67 9.66 -9.16 6.24
N LEU A 68 9.77 -8.63 7.47
CA LEU A 68 8.60 -8.22 8.26
C LEU A 68 7.73 -7.21 7.50
N ALA A 69 8.35 -6.14 6.97
CA ALA A 69 7.64 -5.14 6.19
C ALA A 69 6.97 -5.74 4.95
N GLY A 70 7.62 -6.66 4.23
CA GLY A 70 7.08 -7.35 3.07
C GLY A 70 5.87 -8.20 3.40
N VAL A 71 5.94 -8.98 4.48
CA VAL A 71 4.80 -9.79 4.96
C VAL A 71 3.60 -8.89 5.29
N PHE A 72 3.82 -7.81 6.05
CA PHE A 72 2.75 -6.86 6.36
C PHE A 72 2.22 -6.11 5.12
N LEU A 73 3.06 -5.85 4.12
CA LEU A 73 2.62 -5.30 2.84
C LEU A 73 1.74 -6.30 2.07
N GLY A 74 2.07 -7.59 2.10
CA GLY A 74 1.24 -8.66 1.54
C GLY A 74 -0.15 -8.68 2.19
N PHE A 75 -0.22 -8.68 3.52
CA PHE A 75 -1.48 -8.59 4.26
C PHE A 75 -2.24 -7.30 3.92
N HIS A 76 -1.56 -6.15 3.88
CA HIS A 76 -2.18 -4.88 3.49
C HIS A 76 -2.93 -5.00 2.17
N PHE A 77 -2.30 -5.52 1.11
CA PHE A 77 -2.95 -5.61 -0.19
C PHE A 77 -4.04 -6.68 -0.25
N ALA A 78 -3.85 -7.83 0.41
CA ALA A 78 -4.89 -8.85 0.49
C ALA A 78 -6.16 -8.30 1.16
N LEU A 79 -6.00 -7.63 2.31
CA LEU A 79 -7.10 -7.04 3.07
C LEU A 79 -7.74 -5.86 2.32
N PHE A 80 -6.93 -4.97 1.73
CA PHE A 80 -7.43 -3.82 0.99
C PHE A 80 -8.26 -4.22 -0.22
N PHE A 81 -7.74 -5.12 -1.06
CA PHE A 81 -8.46 -5.54 -2.26
C PHE A 81 -9.72 -6.33 -1.92
N ARG A 82 -9.66 -7.16 -0.86
CA ARG A 82 -10.86 -7.83 -0.37
C ARG A 82 -11.88 -6.84 0.19
N SER A 83 -11.45 -5.82 0.90
CA SER A 83 -12.31 -4.73 1.36
C SER A 83 -12.99 -4.03 0.17
N VAL A 84 -12.23 -3.64 -0.87
CA VAL A 84 -12.78 -3.01 -2.09
C VAL A 84 -13.83 -3.90 -2.77
N GLN A 85 -13.69 -5.22 -2.72
CA GLN A 85 -14.69 -6.14 -3.27
C GLN A 85 -15.98 -6.23 -2.43
N LEU A 86 -15.90 -5.97 -1.13
CA LEU A 86 -16.99 -6.18 -0.16
C LEU A 86 -17.71 -4.91 0.27
N THR A 87 -17.10 -3.73 0.13
CA THR A 87 -17.69 -2.45 0.51
C THR A 87 -17.56 -1.42 -0.62
N SER A 88 -18.02 -0.19 -0.43
CA SER A 88 -17.85 0.85 -1.44
C SER A 88 -16.37 1.22 -1.63
N ILE A 89 -16.00 1.62 -2.86
CA ILE A 89 -14.62 2.09 -3.14
C ILE A 89 -14.24 3.25 -2.21
N ALA A 90 -15.19 4.15 -1.95
CA ALA A 90 -14.98 5.31 -1.11
C ALA A 90 -14.67 4.92 0.34
N GLU A 91 -15.44 3.99 0.92
CA GLU A 91 -15.22 3.49 2.28
C GLU A 91 -13.92 2.72 2.39
N ALA A 92 -13.67 1.78 1.46
CA ALA A 92 -12.43 1.02 1.42
C ALA A 92 -11.20 1.93 1.31
N ALA A 93 -11.23 2.94 0.42
CA ALA A 93 -10.13 3.88 0.25
C ALA A 93 -9.95 4.76 1.49
N LEU A 94 -11.02 5.31 2.05
CA LEU A 94 -10.95 6.18 3.21
C LEU A 94 -10.41 5.43 4.43
N LEU A 95 -11.03 4.30 4.80
CA LEU A 95 -10.60 3.50 5.94
C LEU A 95 -9.23 2.85 5.69
N GLY A 96 -8.93 2.50 4.42
CA GLY A 96 -7.63 1.97 4.00
C GLY A 96 -6.47 2.96 4.08
N THR A 97 -6.74 4.26 4.20
CA THR A 97 -5.71 5.31 4.29
C THR A 97 -5.49 5.87 5.69
N VAL A 98 -6.15 5.34 6.73
CA VAL A 98 -5.96 5.79 8.13
C VAL A 98 -4.66 5.27 8.78
N ALA A 99 -3.73 4.71 8.03
CA ALA A 99 -2.41 4.30 8.52
C ALA A 99 -1.66 5.38 9.34
N PRO A 100 -1.73 6.70 9.01
CA PRO A 100 -1.13 7.75 9.83
C PRO A 100 -1.65 7.76 11.28
N VAL A 101 -2.92 7.39 11.52
CA VAL A 101 -3.49 7.27 12.87
C VAL A 101 -2.70 6.25 13.69
N PHE A 102 -2.47 5.07 13.11
CA PHE A 102 -1.73 4.00 13.77
C PHE A 102 -0.27 4.34 13.97
N THR A 103 0.38 5.03 13.01
CA THR A 103 1.78 5.45 13.15
C THR A 103 1.95 6.50 14.23
N GLU A 104 1.02 7.47 14.35
CA GLU A 104 1.05 8.46 15.41
C GLU A 104 0.77 7.84 16.79
N PHE A 105 -0.20 6.93 16.87
CA PHE A 105 -0.49 6.18 18.10
C PHE A 105 0.74 5.41 18.58
N TYR A 106 1.45 4.72 17.67
CA TYR A 106 2.72 4.08 17.99
C TYR A 106 3.78 5.08 18.48
N SER A 107 3.87 6.24 17.82
CA SER A 107 4.86 7.27 18.18
C SER A 107 4.61 7.84 19.57
N ILE A 108 3.35 8.00 19.99
CA ILE A 108 2.99 8.47 21.33
C ILE A 108 3.37 7.43 22.38
N ILE A 109 2.93 6.17 22.19
CA ILE A 109 3.07 5.12 23.22
C ILE A 109 4.52 4.68 23.34
N PHE A 110 5.16 4.35 22.22
CA PHE A 110 6.49 3.70 22.25
C PHE A 110 7.65 4.69 22.10
N GLN A 111 7.48 5.79 21.36
CA GLN A 111 8.53 6.78 21.17
C GLN A 111 8.39 7.97 22.14
N LYS A 112 7.31 8.01 22.96
CA LYS A 112 7.01 9.09 23.90
C LYS A 112 7.00 10.50 23.26
N LYS A 113 6.68 10.59 21.96
CA LYS A 113 6.59 11.85 21.23
C LYS A 113 5.33 12.61 21.64
N ARG A 114 5.45 13.92 21.82
CA ARG A 114 4.29 14.79 22.02
C ARG A 114 3.61 15.04 20.67
N LEU A 115 2.30 14.89 20.63
CA LEU A 115 1.51 15.25 19.43
C LEU A 115 1.61 16.75 19.17
N SER A 116 1.89 17.09 17.92
CA SER A 116 1.71 18.47 17.46
C SER A 116 0.22 18.75 17.30
N ILE A 117 -0.23 19.93 17.72
CA ILE A 117 -1.62 20.38 17.56
C ILE A 117 -2.06 20.34 16.07
N LYS A 118 -1.13 20.55 15.14
CA LYS A 118 -1.39 20.46 13.70
C LYS A 118 -1.71 19.04 13.25
N VAL A 119 -0.98 18.06 13.78
CA VAL A 119 -1.24 16.64 13.51
C VAL A 119 -2.56 16.22 14.10
N LEU A 120 -2.87 16.64 15.34
CA LEU A 120 -4.14 16.34 15.99
C LEU A 120 -5.32 16.93 15.21
N GLY A 121 -5.22 18.18 14.75
CA GLY A 121 -6.23 18.82 13.92
C GLY A 121 -6.45 18.12 12.58
N GLY A 122 -5.37 17.73 11.89
CA GLY A 122 -5.45 16.97 10.64
C GLY A 122 -6.09 15.60 10.84
N LEU A 123 -5.76 14.91 11.93
CA LEU A 123 -6.34 13.62 12.29
C LEU A 123 -7.86 13.74 12.58
N PHE A 124 -8.24 14.75 13.35
CA PHE A 124 -9.65 15.05 13.65
C PHE A 124 -10.45 15.32 12.37
N LEU A 125 -9.93 16.15 11.46
CA LEU A 125 -10.58 16.43 10.18
C LEU A 125 -10.71 15.17 9.30
N ALA A 126 -9.68 14.31 9.28
CA ALA A 126 -9.73 13.07 8.55
C ALA A 126 -10.79 12.10 9.11
N LEU A 127 -10.87 11.96 10.43
CA LEU A 127 -11.89 11.14 11.09
C LEU A 127 -13.31 11.71 10.93
N LEU A 128 -13.46 13.04 10.96
CA LEU A 128 -14.74 13.70 10.69
C LEU A 128 -15.19 13.45 9.25
N GLY A 129 -14.28 13.59 8.28
CA GLY A 129 -14.57 13.24 6.88
C GLY A 129 -14.95 11.76 6.70
N ALA A 130 -14.26 10.85 7.41
CA ALA A 130 -14.61 9.44 7.43
C ALA A 130 -16.02 9.21 7.98
N TYR A 131 -16.34 9.83 9.09
CA TYR A 131 -17.66 9.72 9.72
C TYR A 131 -18.78 10.25 8.81
N THR A 132 -18.60 11.44 8.20
CA THR A 132 -19.61 12.01 7.31
C THR A 132 -19.86 11.14 6.08
N LEU A 133 -18.80 10.50 5.52
CA LEU A 133 -18.96 9.60 4.39
C LEU A 133 -19.71 8.32 4.80
N LEU A 134 -19.30 7.69 5.91
CA LEU A 134 -19.92 6.47 6.41
C LEU A 134 -21.38 6.67 6.83
N SER A 135 -21.73 7.87 7.35
CA SER A 135 -23.11 8.17 7.76
C SER A 135 -24.08 8.37 6.60
N GLN A 136 -23.57 8.65 5.39
CA GLN A 136 -24.38 8.81 4.19
C GLN A 136 -24.49 7.51 3.36
N SER A 137 -23.66 6.50 3.64
CA SER A 137 -23.75 5.22 2.97
C SER A 137 -25.01 4.50 3.40
N SER A 138 -25.86 4.12 2.44
CA SER A 138 -27.04 3.29 2.71
C SER A 138 -26.53 1.95 3.24
N PHE A 139 -26.95 1.56 4.46
CA PHE A 139 -26.54 0.32 5.12
C PHE A 139 -26.83 -0.96 4.29
N SER A 140 -27.62 -0.86 3.21
CA SER A 140 -27.97 -1.97 2.34
C SER A 140 -26.85 -2.45 1.41
N ASP A 141 -25.89 -1.56 1.04
CA ASP A 141 -24.92 -1.84 -0.02
C ASP A 141 -23.48 -2.00 0.47
N THR A 142 -23.24 -1.83 1.76
CA THR A 142 -21.88 -1.84 2.33
C THR A 142 -21.73 -2.91 3.39
N SER A 143 -20.66 -3.70 3.27
CA SER A 143 -20.35 -4.74 4.24
C SER A 143 -19.53 -4.18 5.40
N THR A 144 -20.07 -4.26 6.62
CA THR A 144 -19.31 -3.94 7.85
C THR A 144 -17.99 -4.75 7.91
N PHE A 145 -18.04 -6.00 7.45
CA PHE A 145 -16.84 -6.83 7.36
C PHE A 145 -15.80 -6.24 6.40
N GLY A 146 -16.24 -5.72 5.23
CA GLY A 146 -15.36 -5.00 4.29
C GLY A 146 -14.70 -3.80 4.94
N ASN A 147 -15.44 -3.03 5.74
CA ASN A 147 -14.92 -1.86 6.45
C ASN A 147 -13.89 -2.25 7.54
N VAL A 148 -14.13 -3.34 8.27
CA VAL A 148 -13.14 -3.89 9.23
C VAL A 148 -11.85 -4.29 8.52
N LEU A 149 -11.93 -4.96 7.35
CA LEU A 149 -10.76 -5.31 6.55
C LEU A 149 -9.98 -4.07 6.11
N ALA A 150 -10.67 -2.96 5.74
CA ALA A 150 -10.03 -1.70 5.39
C ALA A 150 -9.24 -1.09 6.56
N VAL A 151 -9.79 -1.12 7.77
CA VAL A 151 -9.07 -0.66 8.97
C VAL A 151 -7.85 -1.55 9.27
N LEU A 152 -8.01 -2.87 9.20
CA LEU A 152 -6.92 -3.81 9.41
C LEU A 152 -5.81 -3.65 8.35
N CYS A 153 -6.17 -3.39 7.09
CA CYS A 153 -5.17 -3.11 6.05
C CYS A 153 -4.37 -1.84 6.36
N SER A 154 -5.01 -0.80 6.92
CA SER A 154 -4.33 0.42 7.38
C SER A 154 -3.37 0.16 8.54
N ALA A 155 -3.75 -0.69 9.49
CA ALA A 155 -2.86 -1.10 10.58
C ALA A 155 -1.64 -1.86 10.04
N ALA A 156 -1.83 -2.76 9.08
CA ALA A 156 -0.72 -3.45 8.40
C ALA A 156 0.21 -2.46 7.68
N MET A 157 -0.36 -1.47 6.96
CA MET A 157 0.43 -0.43 6.29
C MET A 157 1.22 0.43 7.28
N ALA A 158 0.69 0.71 8.46
CA ALA A 158 1.42 1.44 9.50
C ALA A 158 2.71 0.72 9.90
N VAL A 159 2.69 -0.61 10.04
CA VAL A 159 3.91 -1.41 10.29
C VAL A 159 4.91 -1.25 9.15
N VAL A 160 4.45 -1.34 7.89
CA VAL A 160 5.30 -1.14 6.70
C VAL A 160 5.98 0.23 6.72
N LEU A 161 5.22 1.29 7.05
CA LEU A 161 5.74 2.66 7.11
C LEU A 161 6.76 2.84 8.23
N LEU A 162 6.48 2.32 9.43
CA LEU A 162 7.39 2.43 10.59
C LEU A 162 8.70 1.68 10.35
N VAL A 163 8.62 0.44 9.87
CA VAL A 163 9.80 -0.36 9.54
C VAL A 163 10.56 0.23 8.35
N GLY A 164 9.83 0.66 7.31
CA GLY A 164 10.41 1.29 6.14
C GLY A 164 11.17 2.57 6.47
N LYS A 165 10.62 3.42 7.35
CA LYS A 165 11.31 4.63 7.82
C LYS A 165 12.66 4.32 8.47
N ASP A 166 12.75 3.23 9.24
CA ASP A 166 14.00 2.84 9.90
C ASP A 166 15.01 2.25 8.90
N VAL A 167 14.58 1.31 8.07
CA VAL A 167 15.45 0.62 7.10
C VAL A 167 15.99 1.60 6.04
N ARG A 168 15.17 2.54 5.59
CA ARG A 168 15.51 3.52 4.57
C ARG A 168 16.59 4.55 4.99
N LYS A 169 16.97 4.59 6.26
CA LYS A 169 18.13 5.38 6.73
C LYS A 169 19.46 4.85 6.20
N SER A 170 19.53 3.55 5.93
CA SER A 170 20.77 2.86 5.52
C SER A 170 20.68 2.12 4.19
N VAL A 171 19.47 1.97 3.63
CA VAL A 171 19.22 1.17 2.41
C VAL A 171 18.61 2.06 1.33
N GLY A 172 19.10 1.94 0.10
CA GLY A 172 18.58 2.64 -1.07
C GLY A 172 17.12 2.28 -1.35
N LEU A 173 16.40 3.18 -2.07
CA LEU A 173 14.98 2.99 -2.36
C LEU A 173 14.73 1.70 -3.14
N PHE A 174 15.47 1.51 -4.22
CA PHE A 174 15.24 0.38 -5.12
C PHE A 174 15.69 -0.95 -4.49
N GLU A 175 16.77 -0.94 -3.70
CA GLU A 175 17.23 -2.10 -2.95
C GLU A 175 16.21 -2.53 -1.89
N TYR A 176 15.60 -1.56 -1.20
CA TYR A 176 14.51 -1.82 -0.26
C TYR A 176 13.26 -2.34 -0.97
N SER A 177 12.81 -1.65 -2.03
CA SER A 177 11.54 -1.94 -2.68
C SER A 177 11.51 -3.30 -3.37
N ARG A 178 12.61 -3.73 -4.01
CA ARG A 178 12.66 -5.03 -4.69
C ARG A 178 12.39 -6.20 -3.74
N TRP A 179 13.02 -6.18 -2.56
CA TRP A 179 12.85 -7.22 -1.56
C TRP A 179 11.53 -7.09 -0.81
N LEU A 180 11.10 -5.86 -0.55
CA LEU A 180 9.80 -5.58 0.04
C LEU A 180 8.67 -6.20 -0.80
N PHE A 181 8.66 -5.94 -2.10
CA PHE A 181 7.64 -6.47 -3.01
C PHE A 181 7.78 -7.97 -3.22
N PHE A 182 9.00 -8.51 -3.25
CA PHE A 182 9.25 -9.93 -3.32
C PHE A 182 8.63 -10.67 -2.12
N TYR A 183 8.90 -10.23 -0.91
CA TYR A 183 8.33 -10.84 0.29
C TYR A 183 6.82 -10.64 0.39
N ALA A 184 6.29 -9.53 -0.09
CA ALA A 184 4.85 -9.33 -0.20
C ALA A 184 4.22 -10.32 -1.17
N ALA A 185 4.82 -10.54 -2.36
CA ALA A 185 4.36 -11.51 -3.33
C ALA A 185 4.43 -12.95 -2.76
N ALA A 186 5.53 -13.31 -2.09
CA ALA A 186 5.68 -14.62 -1.44
C ALA A 186 4.61 -14.84 -0.35
N CYS A 187 4.33 -13.82 0.48
CA CYS A 187 3.26 -13.87 1.47
C CYS A 187 1.89 -14.08 0.81
N LEU A 188 1.59 -13.34 -0.26
CA LEU A 188 0.34 -13.46 -1.01
C LEU A 188 0.18 -14.82 -1.68
N LEU A 189 1.28 -15.42 -2.17
CA LEU A 189 1.28 -16.79 -2.68
C LEU A 189 0.92 -17.79 -1.57
N LEU A 190 1.49 -17.65 -0.38
CA LEU A 190 1.14 -18.52 0.76
C LEU A 190 -0.33 -18.35 1.17
N ILE A 191 -0.85 -17.12 1.17
CA ILE A 191 -2.27 -16.85 1.43
C ILE A 191 -3.15 -17.51 0.36
N SER A 192 -2.77 -17.43 -0.93
CA SER A 192 -3.54 -18.04 -2.02
C SER A 192 -3.58 -19.57 -1.91
N LEU A 193 -2.46 -20.18 -1.53
CA LEU A 193 -2.39 -21.63 -1.29
C LEU A 193 -3.29 -22.05 -0.13
N TYR A 194 -3.29 -21.28 0.97
CA TYR A 194 -4.17 -21.52 2.11
C TYR A 194 -5.67 -21.39 1.73
N GLN A 195 -6.00 -20.43 0.86
CA GLN A 195 -7.35 -20.19 0.37
C GLN A 195 -7.78 -21.15 -0.76
N ASN A 196 -6.90 -22.03 -1.23
CA ASN A 196 -7.09 -22.88 -2.42
C ASN A 196 -7.42 -22.06 -3.68
N VAL A 197 -6.85 -20.86 -3.82
CA VAL A 197 -7.02 -19.97 -4.96
C VAL A 197 -5.90 -20.20 -5.95
N ASN A 198 -6.26 -20.54 -7.21
CA ASN A 198 -5.29 -20.62 -8.30
C ASN A 198 -4.98 -19.21 -8.85
N VAL A 199 -3.82 -18.66 -8.48
CA VAL A 199 -3.38 -17.32 -8.92
C VAL A 199 -3.02 -17.26 -10.41
N PHE A 200 -2.93 -18.38 -11.10
CA PHE A 200 -2.62 -18.46 -12.54
C PHE A 200 -3.86 -18.59 -13.43
N SER A 201 -5.06 -18.61 -12.84
CA SER A 201 -6.33 -18.64 -13.57
C SER A 201 -6.79 -17.21 -13.85
N PHE A 202 -6.39 -16.66 -15.00
CA PHE A 202 -6.75 -15.32 -15.46
C PHE A 202 -6.63 -15.24 -17.00
N SER A 203 -7.28 -14.24 -17.62
CA SER A 203 -7.20 -13.98 -19.05
C SER A 203 -5.97 -13.14 -19.43
N PHE A 204 -5.60 -13.14 -20.71
CA PHE A 204 -4.54 -12.24 -21.20
C PHE A 204 -4.88 -10.75 -20.98
N GLN A 205 -6.15 -10.40 -21.06
CA GLN A 205 -6.62 -9.04 -20.80
C GLN A 205 -6.40 -8.64 -19.34
N ASP A 206 -6.64 -9.56 -18.38
CA ASP A 206 -6.41 -9.33 -16.96
C ASP A 206 -4.94 -9.06 -16.66
N PHE A 207 -4.03 -9.73 -17.38
CA PHE A 207 -2.60 -9.51 -17.25
C PHE A 207 -2.19 -8.06 -17.55
N GLY A 208 -2.84 -7.42 -18.53
CA GLY A 208 -2.64 -5.99 -18.80
C GLY A 208 -2.97 -5.11 -17.59
N TRP A 209 -4.03 -5.42 -16.86
CA TRP A 209 -4.37 -4.72 -15.63
C TRP A 209 -3.35 -4.96 -14.50
N PHE A 210 -2.80 -6.15 -14.40
CA PHE A 210 -1.74 -6.42 -13.42
C PHE A 210 -0.48 -5.61 -13.69
N VAL A 211 -0.07 -5.51 -14.98
CA VAL A 211 1.05 -4.65 -15.39
C VAL A 211 0.76 -3.19 -15.08
N PHE A 212 -0.44 -2.70 -15.36
CA PHE A 212 -0.87 -1.35 -15.00
C PHE A 212 -0.74 -1.10 -13.49
N LEU A 213 -1.28 -2.00 -12.66
CA LEU A 213 -1.23 -1.90 -11.19
C LEU A 213 0.21 -1.91 -10.65
N ALA A 214 1.10 -2.69 -11.25
CA ALA A 214 2.51 -2.72 -10.87
C ALA A 214 3.26 -1.46 -11.30
N ALA A 215 3.05 -1.01 -12.54
CA ALA A 215 3.78 0.12 -13.12
C ALA A 215 3.31 1.47 -12.58
N ILE A 216 2.00 1.73 -12.55
CA ILE A 216 1.47 3.06 -12.25
C ILE A 216 1.27 3.26 -10.73
N PRO A 217 0.35 2.55 -10.04
CA PRO A 217 0.12 2.81 -8.63
C PRO A 217 1.32 2.47 -7.74
N THR A 218 2.07 1.41 -8.08
CA THR A 218 3.16 0.95 -7.22
C THR A 218 4.43 1.74 -7.45
N THR A 219 4.92 1.81 -8.69
CA THR A 219 6.20 2.46 -9.00
C THR A 219 6.13 3.97 -8.78
N VAL A 220 5.07 4.64 -9.26
CA VAL A 220 4.89 6.09 -9.08
C VAL A 220 4.72 6.45 -7.61
N SER A 221 3.91 5.68 -6.87
CA SER A 221 3.67 5.94 -5.44
C SER A 221 4.95 5.80 -4.62
N TYR A 222 5.69 4.70 -4.78
CA TYR A 222 6.90 4.46 -3.99
C TYR A 222 8.06 5.41 -4.36
N THR A 223 8.17 5.83 -5.61
CA THR A 223 9.23 6.79 -6.00
C THR A 223 8.93 8.21 -5.57
N HIS A 224 7.67 8.61 -5.49
CA HIS A 224 7.30 10.01 -5.24
C HIS A 224 6.77 10.29 -3.83
N LEU A 225 6.07 9.34 -3.20
CA LEU A 225 5.55 9.52 -1.83
C LEU A 225 6.62 9.28 -0.75
N THR A 226 7.62 8.45 -1.03
CA THR A 226 8.65 8.11 -0.04
C THR A 226 9.87 9.05 -0.06
N LEU A 227 10.13 9.77 -1.16
CA LEU A 227 11.28 10.68 -1.28
C LEU A 227 11.18 11.96 -0.45
N PRO A 228 10.03 12.66 -0.33
CA PRO A 228 9.98 13.95 0.38
C PRO A 228 9.88 13.85 1.89
N THR A 229 9.49 12.70 2.45
CA THR A 229 9.20 12.56 3.88
C THR A 229 10.41 12.14 4.71
N ILE A 230 11.48 11.65 4.10
CA ILE A 230 12.66 11.12 4.79
C ILE A 230 13.74 12.18 5.00
N ASP A 231 13.80 13.23 4.17
CA ASP A 231 14.85 14.27 4.24
C ASP A 231 14.53 15.41 5.21
N ARG A 232 13.47 15.29 6.04
CA ARG A 232 13.08 16.34 7.00
C ARG A 232 12.65 15.76 8.34
N VAL A 233 13.57 15.12 9.04
CA VAL A 233 13.52 14.98 10.50
C VAL A 233 14.95 14.97 11.04
#